data_53c020c3c4b661e07ca9f385e712dc99
#
_entry.id   53c020c3c4b661e07ca9f385e712dc99
#
_cell.length_a   1.000
_cell.length_b   1.000
_cell.length_c   1.000
_cell.angle_alpha   90.00
_cell.angle_beta   90.00
_cell.angle_gamma   90.00
#
_symmetry.space_group_name_H-M   'P 1'
#
loop_
_entity.id
_entity.type
_entity.pdbx_description
1 polymer ?
#
loop_
_entity_poly.entity_id
_entity_poly.type
_entity_poly.pdbx_seq_one_letter_code
_entity_poly.pdbx_strand_id
1 'polypeptide(L)'
;LVGSEMCIRDRLCAAIQYERVPVLRQIVAGYIELSRNTPLLIQLFFIYYGLPKIGIKTDPAVCGVVGLAFLGGSYMAEAFRSGLEAIEPIQQESALSLGLTRGQTMRYVILPQAMSISMPAFMANVIFLLKETSVFSAVSLMDLMFTAKDLIAMYAKTTEALALLVVCYLLILLPVSLLGSWLERRLRYA
;
A
#
# COMPACT_ATOMS: atom_id res chain seq x y z
N LEU A 1 4.74 -3.82 13.80
CA LEU A 1 4.37 -5.23 13.57
C LEU A 1 3.50 -5.41 12.31
N VAL A 2 2.47 -4.58 12.11
CA VAL A 2 1.60 -4.65 10.90
C VAL A 2 2.38 -4.36 9.61
N GLY A 3 3.34 -3.44 9.65
CA GLY A 3 4.13 -3.06 8.46
C GLY A 3 5.09 -4.15 7.96
N SER A 4 5.63 -5.00 8.86
CA SER A 4 6.57 -6.06 8.46
C SER A 4 5.87 -7.24 7.79
N GLU A 5 4.71 -7.65 8.29
CA GLU A 5 3.94 -8.75 7.71
C GLU A 5 3.31 -8.35 6.36
N MET A 6 2.86 -7.10 6.25
CA MET A 6 2.36 -6.53 5.00
C MET A 6 3.45 -6.57 3.90
N CYS A 7 4.67 -6.15 4.24
CA CYS A 7 5.80 -6.15 3.30
C CYS A 7 6.22 -7.56 2.82
N ILE A 8 6.17 -8.58 3.69
CA ILE A 8 6.50 -9.96 3.32
C ILE A 8 5.44 -10.54 2.38
N ARG A 9 4.16 -10.34 2.68
CA ARG A 9 3.05 -10.81 1.84
C ARG A 9 3.09 -10.17 0.46
N ASP A 10 3.38 -8.89 0.38
CA ASP A 10 3.42 -8.13 -0.87
C ASP A 10 4.58 -8.58 -1.76
N ARG A 11 5.74 -8.87 -1.17
CA ARG A 11 6.89 -9.44 -1.88
C ARG A 11 6.60 -10.84 -2.41
N LEU A 12 5.88 -11.67 -1.65
CA LEU A 12 5.47 -13.01 -2.08
C LEU A 12 4.48 -12.94 -3.24
N CYS A 13 3.49 -12.06 -3.17
CA CYS A 13 2.53 -11.86 -4.27
C CYS A 13 3.23 -11.40 -5.56
N ALA A 14 4.16 -10.46 -5.46
CA ALA A 14 4.93 -9.99 -6.60
C ALA A 14 5.85 -11.08 -7.19
N ALA A 15 6.53 -11.86 -6.33
CA ALA A 15 7.38 -12.97 -6.75
C ALA A 15 6.58 -14.07 -7.44
N ILE A 16 5.40 -14.43 -6.91
CA ILE A 16 4.49 -15.41 -7.52
C ILE A 16 4.03 -14.97 -8.91
N GLN A 17 3.75 -13.70 -9.09
CA GLN A 17 3.38 -13.16 -10.42
C GLN A 17 4.55 -13.20 -11.39
N TYR A 18 5.75 -12.90 -10.94
CA TYR A 18 6.95 -12.91 -11.77
C TYR A 18 7.36 -14.33 -12.17
N GLU A 19 7.38 -15.30 -11.24
CA GLU A 19 7.73 -16.72 -11.49
C GLU A 19 6.67 -17.49 -12.35
N ARG A 20 5.55 -16.84 -12.69
CA ARG A 20 4.48 -17.38 -13.55
C ARG A 20 3.88 -18.70 -13.03
N VAL A 21 3.77 -18.91 -11.72
CA VAL A 21 3.03 -20.05 -11.17
C VAL A 21 1.55 -19.92 -11.55
N PRO A 22 0.99 -20.79 -12.43
CA PRO A 22 -0.24 -20.48 -13.17
C PRO A 22 -1.46 -20.27 -12.27
N VAL A 23 -1.70 -21.13 -11.31
CA VAL A 23 -2.89 -21.06 -10.44
C VAL A 23 -2.77 -19.92 -9.41
N LEU A 24 -1.64 -19.82 -8.71
CA LEU A 24 -1.39 -18.77 -7.75
C LEU A 24 -1.38 -17.38 -8.39
N ARG A 25 -0.85 -17.28 -9.60
CA ARG A 25 -0.85 -16.03 -10.37
C ARG A 25 -2.27 -15.54 -10.66
N GLN A 26 -3.19 -16.41 -11.04
CA GLN A 26 -4.59 -16.04 -11.32
C GLN A 26 -5.30 -15.56 -10.05
N ILE A 27 -5.09 -16.24 -8.92
CA ILE A 27 -5.67 -15.84 -7.62
C ILE A 27 -5.14 -14.49 -7.18
N VAL A 28 -3.83 -14.28 -7.26
CA VAL A 28 -3.19 -13.01 -6.90
C VAL A 28 -3.63 -11.88 -7.85
N ALA A 29 -3.72 -12.15 -9.15
CA ALA A 29 -4.20 -11.18 -10.12
C ALA A 29 -5.67 -10.79 -9.83
N GLY A 30 -6.53 -11.77 -9.57
CA GLY A 30 -7.92 -11.50 -9.18
C GLY A 30 -8.04 -10.70 -7.89
N TYR A 31 -7.21 -10.99 -6.88
CA TYR A 31 -7.12 -10.18 -5.65
C TYR A 31 -6.72 -8.74 -5.95
N ILE A 32 -5.68 -8.52 -6.75
CA ILE A 32 -5.17 -7.20 -7.09
C ILE A 32 -6.23 -6.40 -7.87
N GLU A 33 -6.87 -7.02 -8.88
CA GLU A 33 -7.94 -6.37 -9.65
C GLU A 33 -9.14 -6.02 -8.76
N LEU A 34 -9.62 -6.96 -7.96
CA LEU A 34 -10.75 -6.71 -7.05
C LEU A 34 -10.44 -5.57 -6.07
N SER A 35 -9.28 -5.61 -5.45
CA SER A 35 -8.88 -4.64 -4.44
C SER A 35 -8.70 -3.23 -5.02
N ARG A 36 -8.05 -3.10 -6.19
CA ARG A 36 -7.77 -1.79 -6.80
C ARG A 36 -8.98 -1.17 -7.51
N ASN A 37 -9.90 -1.99 -7.99
CA ASN A 37 -11.11 -1.52 -8.68
C ASN A 37 -12.31 -1.31 -7.74
N THR A 38 -12.16 -1.59 -6.43
CA THR A 38 -13.16 -1.28 -5.41
C THR A 38 -12.68 -0.15 -4.49
N PRO A 39 -13.46 0.92 -4.30
CA PRO A 39 -13.11 1.99 -3.36
C PRO A 39 -12.97 1.47 -1.92
N LEU A 40 -11.98 1.99 -1.18
CA LEU A 40 -11.75 1.62 0.22
C LEU A 40 -13.02 1.80 1.08
N LEU A 41 -13.77 2.86 0.85
CA LEU A 41 -15.03 3.12 1.56
C LEU A 41 -16.02 1.95 1.46
N ILE A 42 -16.17 1.37 0.26
CA ILE A 42 -17.07 0.24 0.03
C ILE A 42 -16.55 -1.01 0.72
N GLN A 43 -15.24 -1.25 0.67
CA GLN A 43 -14.61 -2.37 1.39
C GLN A 43 -14.84 -2.26 2.90
N LEU A 44 -14.65 -1.06 3.46
CA LEU A 44 -14.90 -0.80 4.88
C LEU A 44 -16.37 -0.99 5.26
N PHE A 45 -17.31 -0.51 4.45
CA PHE A 45 -18.74 -0.72 4.69
C PHE A 45 -19.12 -2.20 4.66
N PHE A 46 -18.53 -2.97 3.75
CA PHE A 46 -18.74 -4.41 3.72
C PHE A 46 -18.24 -5.09 4.98
N ILE A 47 -17.03 -4.73 5.45
CA ILE A 47 -16.43 -5.30 6.67
C ILE A 47 -17.24 -4.85 7.91
N TYR A 48 -17.54 -3.57 8.03
CA TYR A 48 -18.13 -3.00 9.23
C TYR A 48 -19.64 -3.27 9.38
N TYR A 49 -20.41 -3.20 8.29
CA TYR A 49 -21.86 -3.40 8.30
C TYR A 49 -22.30 -4.75 7.74
N GLY A 50 -21.53 -5.34 6.84
CA GLY A 50 -21.85 -6.60 6.18
C GLY A 50 -21.52 -7.82 7.03
N LEU A 51 -20.30 -7.93 7.55
CA LEU A 51 -19.85 -9.09 8.33
C LEU A 51 -20.67 -9.33 9.62
N PRO A 52 -21.13 -8.32 10.36
CA PRO A 52 -21.99 -8.55 11.52
C PRO A 52 -23.30 -9.28 11.22
N LYS A 53 -23.83 -9.17 10.00
CA LYS A 53 -25.05 -9.89 9.58
C LYS A 53 -24.87 -11.40 9.51
N ILE A 54 -23.63 -11.86 9.35
CA ILE A 54 -23.27 -13.29 9.37
C ILE A 54 -22.61 -13.70 10.70
N GLY A 55 -22.75 -12.87 11.76
CA GLY A 55 -22.30 -13.15 13.10
C GLY A 55 -20.85 -12.74 13.43
N ILE A 56 -20.12 -12.17 12.47
CA ILE A 56 -18.72 -11.70 12.65
C ILE A 56 -18.73 -10.22 13.02
N LYS A 57 -18.66 -9.91 14.32
CA LYS A 57 -18.56 -8.53 14.81
C LYS A 57 -17.09 -8.14 14.89
N THR A 58 -16.75 -7.01 14.29
CA THR A 58 -15.39 -6.46 14.28
C THR A 58 -15.38 -5.05 14.86
N ASP A 59 -14.32 -4.72 15.55
CA ASP A 59 -14.07 -3.37 16.04
C ASP A 59 -13.75 -2.41 14.87
N PRO A 60 -14.17 -1.13 14.91
CA PRO A 60 -13.86 -0.15 13.87
C PRO A 60 -12.37 -0.07 13.52
N ALA A 61 -11.48 -0.14 14.51
CA ALA A 61 -10.03 -0.12 14.28
C ALA A 61 -9.56 -1.34 13.50
N VAL A 62 -10.08 -2.53 13.83
CA VAL A 62 -9.77 -3.78 13.10
C VAL A 62 -10.29 -3.68 11.67
N CYS A 63 -11.50 -3.15 11.45
CA CYS A 63 -12.04 -2.93 10.11
C CYS A 63 -11.13 -2.02 9.28
N GLY A 64 -10.68 -0.90 9.87
CA GLY A 64 -9.75 0.03 9.22
C GLY A 64 -8.44 -0.62 8.83
N VAL A 65 -7.81 -1.35 9.75
CA VAL A 65 -6.53 -2.05 9.50
C VAL A 65 -6.70 -3.11 8.42
N VAL A 66 -7.74 -3.94 8.48
CA VAL A 66 -7.98 -5.01 7.48
C VAL A 66 -8.26 -4.41 6.10
N GLY A 67 -9.12 -3.41 6.00
CA GLY A 67 -9.43 -2.74 4.73
C GLY A 67 -8.20 -2.07 4.11
N LEU A 68 -7.45 -1.31 4.93
CA LEU A 68 -6.22 -0.65 4.47
C LEU A 68 -5.13 -1.66 4.08
N ALA A 69 -5.00 -2.76 4.83
CA ALA A 69 -4.05 -3.81 4.50
C ALA A 69 -4.46 -4.57 3.22
N PHE A 70 -5.75 -4.77 2.99
CA PHE A 70 -6.26 -5.39 1.78
C PHE A 70 -5.99 -4.50 0.56
N LEU A 71 -6.29 -3.22 0.63
CA LEU A 71 -6.03 -2.26 -0.44
C LEU A 71 -4.52 -2.02 -0.62
N GLY A 72 -3.81 -1.73 0.45
CA GLY A 72 -2.38 -1.42 0.42
C GLY A 72 -1.53 -2.56 -0.13
N GLY A 73 -1.87 -3.81 0.26
CA GLY A 73 -1.19 -4.99 -0.26
C GLY A 73 -1.24 -5.09 -1.78
N SER A 74 -2.38 -4.80 -2.39
CA SER A 74 -2.52 -4.83 -3.85
C SER A 74 -1.68 -3.75 -4.56
N TYR A 75 -1.67 -2.52 -4.02
CA TYR A 75 -0.86 -1.43 -4.58
C TYR A 75 0.65 -1.67 -4.43
N MET A 76 1.08 -2.21 -3.27
CA MET A 76 2.48 -2.53 -3.04
C MET A 76 2.95 -3.71 -3.90
N ALA A 77 2.14 -4.76 -4.04
CA ALA A 77 2.43 -5.89 -4.92
C ALA A 77 2.62 -5.45 -6.37
N GLU A 78 1.75 -4.56 -6.86
CA GLU A 78 1.84 -4.01 -8.21
C GLU A 78 3.08 -3.13 -8.41
N ALA A 79 3.43 -2.30 -7.41
CA ALA A 79 4.66 -1.50 -7.45
C ALA A 79 5.92 -2.39 -7.55
N PHE A 80 5.98 -3.49 -6.78
CA PHE A 80 7.07 -4.44 -6.86
C PHE A 80 7.09 -5.20 -8.20
N ARG A 81 5.93 -5.63 -8.70
CA ARG A 81 5.82 -6.30 -10.00
C ARG A 81 6.35 -5.40 -11.11
N SER A 82 5.91 -4.15 -11.15
CA SER A 82 6.37 -3.15 -12.13
C SER A 82 7.88 -2.93 -12.07
N GLY A 83 8.47 -2.90 -10.86
CA GLY A 83 9.90 -2.80 -10.71
C GLY A 83 10.68 -4.02 -11.20
N LEU A 84 10.14 -5.23 -11.00
CA LEU A 84 10.73 -6.46 -11.52
C LEU A 84 10.66 -6.53 -13.05
N GLU A 85 9.54 -6.11 -13.64
CA GLU A 85 9.33 -6.11 -15.09
C GLU A 85 10.15 -5.02 -15.82
N ALA A 86 10.56 -3.98 -15.12
CA ALA A 86 11.40 -2.93 -15.67
C ALA A 86 12.88 -3.33 -15.83
N ILE A 87 13.29 -4.48 -15.30
CA ILE A 87 14.66 -4.97 -15.44
C ILE A 87 14.82 -5.65 -16.79
N GLU A 88 15.80 -5.21 -17.55
CA GLU A 88 16.10 -5.79 -18.86
C GLU A 88 16.54 -7.26 -18.74
N PRO A 89 16.05 -8.16 -19.62
CA PRO A 89 16.42 -9.58 -19.61
C PRO A 89 17.92 -9.84 -19.68
N ILE A 90 18.68 -8.94 -20.31
CA ILE A 90 20.13 -9.04 -20.43
C ILE A 90 20.83 -9.08 -19.07
N GLN A 91 20.27 -8.45 -18.03
CA GLN A 91 20.82 -8.50 -16.68
C GLN A 91 20.78 -9.91 -16.11
N GLN A 92 19.68 -10.62 -16.34
CA GLN A 92 19.54 -12.02 -15.92
C GLN A 92 20.45 -12.95 -16.71
N GLU A 93 20.52 -12.77 -18.03
CA GLU A 93 21.36 -13.59 -18.93
C GLU A 93 22.84 -13.41 -18.60
N SER A 94 23.28 -12.18 -18.39
CA SER A 94 24.68 -11.87 -18.01
C SER A 94 25.05 -12.50 -16.67
N ALA A 95 24.18 -12.40 -15.67
CA ALA A 95 24.43 -13.02 -14.37
C ALA A 95 24.53 -14.55 -14.43
N LEU A 96 23.69 -15.19 -15.23
CA LEU A 96 23.75 -16.64 -15.46
C LEU A 96 25.03 -17.03 -16.22
N SER A 97 25.48 -16.22 -17.19
CA SER A 97 26.72 -16.45 -17.95
C SER A 97 27.96 -16.32 -17.07
N LEU A 98 27.91 -15.56 -15.99
CA LEU A 98 28.94 -15.48 -14.96
C LEU A 98 28.94 -16.65 -13.96
N GLY A 99 28.02 -17.63 -14.15
CA GLY A 99 27.93 -18.82 -13.33
C GLY A 99 27.09 -18.69 -12.08
N LEU A 100 26.30 -17.58 -11.92
CA LEU A 100 25.36 -17.47 -10.82
C LEU A 100 24.17 -18.42 -11.04
N THR A 101 23.71 -19.05 -9.98
CA THR A 101 22.46 -19.81 -10.02
C THR A 101 21.25 -18.86 -10.13
N ARG A 102 20.10 -19.35 -10.58
CA ARG A 102 18.86 -18.54 -10.68
C ARG A 102 18.51 -17.82 -9.36
N GLY A 103 18.66 -18.51 -8.21
CA GLY A 103 18.42 -17.92 -6.90
C GLY A 103 19.42 -16.83 -6.54
N GLN A 104 20.69 -17.01 -6.88
CA GLN A 104 21.74 -16.00 -6.69
C GLN A 104 21.52 -14.80 -7.61
N THR A 105 21.18 -15.03 -8.88
CA THR A 105 20.81 -13.98 -9.84
C THR A 105 19.64 -13.15 -9.31
N MET A 106 18.57 -13.81 -8.85
CA MET A 106 17.41 -13.12 -8.27
C MET A 106 17.81 -12.27 -7.05
N ARG A 107 18.57 -12.85 -6.12
CA ARG A 107 18.89 -12.19 -4.85
C ARG A 107 19.92 -11.07 -4.97
N TYR A 108 20.95 -11.25 -5.80
CA TYR A 108 22.10 -10.34 -5.85
C TYR A 108 22.07 -9.35 -7.02
N VAL A 109 21.31 -9.66 -8.09
CA VAL A 109 21.28 -8.82 -9.29
C VAL A 109 19.89 -8.21 -9.49
N ILE A 110 18.84 -9.05 -9.55
CA ILE A 110 17.50 -8.60 -9.94
C ILE A 110 16.79 -7.86 -8.78
N LEU A 111 16.73 -8.47 -7.60
CA LEU A 111 15.95 -7.92 -6.49
C LEU A 111 16.45 -6.54 -6.01
N PRO A 112 17.76 -6.27 -5.88
CA PRO A 112 18.24 -4.93 -5.50
C PRO A 112 17.88 -3.87 -6.53
N GLN A 113 18.01 -4.17 -7.82
CA GLN A 113 17.63 -3.25 -8.89
C GLN A 113 16.11 -3.01 -8.92
N ALA A 114 15.30 -4.08 -8.83
CA ALA A 114 13.86 -3.99 -8.78
C ALA A 114 13.37 -3.10 -7.61
N MET A 115 13.95 -3.26 -6.43
CA MET A 115 13.63 -2.44 -5.27
C MET A 115 13.96 -0.96 -5.50
N SER A 116 15.10 -0.66 -6.11
CA SER A 116 15.49 0.72 -6.44
C SER A 116 14.53 1.34 -7.44
N ILE A 117 14.13 0.60 -8.48
CA ILE A 117 13.19 1.06 -9.51
C ILE A 117 11.78 1.22 -8.95
N SER A 118 11.34 0.33 -8.04
CA SER A 118 10.00 0.37 -7.43
C SER A 118 9.84 1.47 -6.38
N MET A 119 10.93 2.00 -5.83
CA MET A 119 10.90 2.89 -4.66
C MET A 119 10.03 4.14 -4.86
N PRO A 120 10.06 4.85 -6.00
CA PRO A 120 9.17 6.00 -6.22
C PRO A 120 7.69 5.62 -6.16
N ALA A 121 7.30 4.52 -6.82
CA ALA A 121 5.93 4.02 -6.81
C ALA A 121 5.52 3.56 -5.40
N PHE A 122 6.44 2.91 -4.68
CA PHE A 122 6.21 2.49 -3.30
C PHE A 122 5.93 3.70 -2.38
N MET A 123 6.75 4.74 -2.45
CA MET A 123 6.57 5.95 -1.64
C MET A 123 5.28 6.70 -2.00
N ALA A 124 4.95 6.79 -3.29
CA ALA A 124 3.68 7.36 -3.73
C ALA A 124 2.47 6.60 -3.16
N ASN A 125 2.52 5.27 -3.14
CA ASN A 125 1.49 4.42 -2.56
C ASN A 125 1.38 4.58 -1.04
N VAL A 126 2.50 4.70 -0.32
CA VAL A 126 2.49 4.99 1.13
C VAL A 126 1.76 6.30 1.42
N ILE A 127 2.09 7.38 0.69
CA ILE A 127 1.44 8.68 0.84
C ILE A 127 -0.05 8.60 0.46
N PHE A 128 -0.39 7.85 -0.58
CA PHE A 128 -1.77 7.60 -0.97
C PHE A 128 -2.54 6.90 0.15
N LEU A 129 -2.03 5.80 0.69
CA LEU A 129 -2.67 5.05 1.78
C LEU A 129 -2.84 5.87 3.05
N LEU A 130 -1.88 6.75 3.38
CA LEU A 130 -2.01 7.68 4.51
C LEU A 130 -3.17 8.68 4.30
N LYS A 131 -3.42 9.11 3.07
CA LYS A 131 -4.58 9.96 2.76
C LYS A 131 -5.89 9.19 2.83
N GLU A 132 -5.89 7.93 2.40
CA GLU A 132 -7.06 7.05 2.44
C GLU A 132 -7.54 6.76 3.87
N THR A 133 -6.70 6.92 4.90
CA THR A 133 -7.16 6.78 6.29
C THR A 133 -8.29 7.75 6.66
N SER A 134 -8.44 8.88 5.97
CA SER A 134 -9.54 9.83 6.17
C SER A 134 -10.94 9.23 5.99
N VAL A 135 -11.03 8.13 5.26
CA VAL A 135 -12.26 7.39 5.01
C VAL A 135 -12.73 6.62 6.26
N PHE A 136 -11.85 6.37 7.23
CA PHE A 136 -12.17 5.66 8.46
C PHE A 136 -13.24 6.35 9.31
N SER A 137 -13.36 7.67 9.18
CA SER A 137 -14.44 8.45 9.81
C SER A 137 -15.84 7.97 9.42
N ALA A 138 -15.98 7.23 8.31
CA ALA A 138 -17.26 6.68 7.85
C ALA A 138 -17.68 5.40 8.60
N VAL A 139 -16.73 4.73 9.28
CA VAL A 139 -16.99 3.55 10.12
C VAL A 139 -16.79 3.86 11.62
N SER A 140 -17.03 5.11 12.00
CA SER A 140 -16.96 5.59 13.39
C SER A 140 -15.58 5.43 14.06
N LEU A 141 -14.51 5.34 13.29
CA LEU A 141 -13.16 5.40 13.82
C LEU A 141 -12.79 6.88 14.05
N MET A 142 -12.36 7.20 15.27
CA MET A 142 -11.96 8.56 15.65
C MET A 142 -10.61 8.91 15.04
N ASP A 143 -10.64 9.43 13.82
CA ASP A 143 -9.51 9.99 13.09
C ASP A 143 -9.60 11.54 13.00
N LEU A 144 -8.67 12.16 12.29
CA LEU A 144 -8.67 13.62 12.07
C LEU A 144 -9.93 14.09 11.35
N MET A 145 -10.43 13.32 10.38
CA MET A 145 -11.63 13.66 9.63
C MET A 145 -12.89 13.52 10.50
N PHE A 146 -12.95 12.49 11.35
CA PHE A 146 -14.02 12.33 12.33
C PHE A 146 -14.06 13.53 13.28
N THR A 147 -12.91 13.91 13.86
CA THR A 147 -12.79 15.05 14.76
C THR A 147 -13.20 16.35 14.08
N ALA A 148 -12.83 16.57 12.82
CA ALA A 148 -13.24 17.76 12.07
C ALA A 148 -14.75 17.82 11.86
N LYS A 149 -15.40 16.70 11.52
CA LYS A 149 -16.86 16.59 11.39
C LYS A 149 -17.56 16.90 12.72
N ASP A 150 -17.02 16.40 13.82
CA ASP A 150 -17.56 16.60 15.16
C ASP A 150 -17.48 18.07 15.56
N LEU A 151 -16.34 18.73 15.31
CA LEU A 151 -16.17 20.18 15.53
C LEU A 151 -17.17 21.00 14.68
N ILE A 152 -17.40 20.63 13.43
CA ILE A 152 -18.40 21.27 12.57
C ILE A 152 -19.80 21.13 13.16
N ALA A 153 -20.15 19.92 13.62
CA ALA A 153 -21.45 19.63 14.19
C ALA A 153 -21.69 20.41 15.52
N MET A 154 -20.66 20.51 16.36
CA MET A 154 -20.76 21.17 17.67
C MET A 154 -20.76 22.70 17.59
N TYR A 155 -19.94 23.29 16.73
CA TYR A 155 -19.66 24.73 16.72
C TYR A 155 -20.16 25.45 15.47
N ALA A 156 -20.68 24.73 14.47
CA ALA A 156 -21.10 25.26 13.16
C ALA A 156 -20.01 26.08 12.41
N LYS A 157 -18.72 25.82 12.73
CA LYS A 157 -17.56 26.51 12.17
C LYS A 157 -16.90 25.66 11.10
N THR A 158 -17.56 25.55 9.94
CA THR A 158 -17.11 24.65 8.86
C THR A 158 -15.75 25.06 8.27
N THR A 159 -15.58 26.36 7.98
CA THR A 159 -14.38 26.86 7.32
C THR A 159 -13.14 26.67 8.19
N GLU A 160 -13.25 27.01 9.49
CA GLU A 160 -12.12 26.91 10.43
C GLU A 160 -11.76 25.44 10.68
N ALA A 161 -12.74 24.56 10.85
CA ALA A 161 -12.50 23.13 11.05
C ALA A 161 -11.84 22.48 9.82
N LEU A 162 -12.32 22.81 8.60
CA LEU A 162 -11.70 22.30 7.38
C LEU A 162 -10.30 22.88 7.14
N ALA A 163 -10.07 24.16 7.43
CA ALA A 163 -8.73 24.75 7.34
C ALA A 163 -7.75 24.06 8.30
N LEU A 164 -8.18 23.82 9.55
CA LEU A 164 -7.39 23.09 10.53
C LEU A 164 -7.08 21.66 10.07
N LEU A 165 -8.07 20.96 9.51
CA LEU A 165 -7.90 19.63 8.96
C LEU A 165 -6.82 19.61 7.87
N VAL A 166 -6.87 20.55 6.91
CA VAL A 166 -5.85 20.67 5.85
C VAL A 166 -4.46 20.90 6.44
N VAL A 167 -4.34 21.81 7.44
CA VAL A 167 -3.06 22.06 8.11
C VAL A 167 -2.53 20.79 8.79
N CYS A 168 -3.38 20.06 9.52
CA CYS A 168 -2.98 18.80 10.17
C CYS A 168 -2.49 17.76 9.16
N TYR A 169 -3.21 17.57 8.04
CA TYR A 169 -2.76 16.66 6.98
C TYR A 169 -1.43 17.10 6.35
N LEU A 170 -1.24 18.39 6.11
CA LEU A 170 0.03 18.92 5.60
C LEU A 170 1.18 18.66 6.57
N LEU A 171 0.97 18.89 7.87
CA LEU A 171 1.98 18.66 8.90
C LEU A 171 2.39 17.18 9.01
N ILE A 172 1.48 16.26 8.73
CA ILE A 172 1.78 14.81 8.76
C ILE A 172 2.39 14.36 7.43
N LEU A 173 1.82 14.76 6.30
CA LEU A 173 2.20 14.23 4.99
C LEU A 173 3.46 14.88 4.43
N LEU A 174 3.74 16.17 4.70
CA LEU A 174 4.96 16.84 4.22
C LEU A 174 6.24 16.16 4.73
N PRO A 175 6.41 15.87 6.03
CA PRO A 175 7.60 15.16 6.50
C PRO A 175 7.75 13.77 5.85
N VAL A 176 6.65 13.03 5.72
CA VAL A 176 6.65 11.70 5.08
C VAL A 176 7.07 11.82 3.61
N SER A 177 6.54 12.80 2.89
CA SER A 177 6.90 13.06 1.47
C SER A 177 8.37 13.44 1.32
N LEU A 178 8.89 14.30 2.20
CA LEU A 178 10.30 14.71 2.19
C LEU A 178 11.23 13.54 2.51
N LEU A 179 10.89 12.73 3.51
CA LEU A 179 11.62 11.51 3.83
C LEU A 179 11.60 10.51 2.68
N GLY A 180 10.45 10.36 2.03
CA GLY A 180 10.30 9.51 0.85
C GLY A 180 11.21 9.96 -0.29
N SER A 181 11.20 11.25 -0.62
CA SER A 181 12.04 11.82 -1.66
C SER A 181 13.55 11.71 -1.33
N TRP A 182 13.91 11.83 -0.06
CA TRP A 182 15.29 11.64 0.37
C TRP A 182 15.73 10.16 0.23
N LEU A 183 14.88 9.23 0.65
CA LEU A 183 15.14 7.80 0.55
C LEU A 183 15.26 7.35 -0.91
N GLU A 184 14.37 7.85 -1.77
CA GLU A 184 14.38 7.59 -3.21
C GLU A 184 15.71 8.05 -3.85
N ARG A 185 16.17 9.26 -3.54
CA ARG A 185 17.46 9.76 -4.04
C ARG A 185 18.63 8.89 -3.57
N ARG A 186 18.60 8.48 -2.31
CA ARG A 186 19.69 7.65 -1.74
C ARG A 186 19.78 6.28 -2.38
N LEU A 187 18.64 5.65 -2.67
CA LEU A 187 18.60 4.31 -3.29
C LEU A 187 18.86 4.34 -4.80
N ARG A 188 18.62 5.46 -5.46
CA ARG A 188 18.88 5.62 -6.90
C ARG A 188 20.38 5.67 -7.24
N TYR A 189 21.23 6.03 -6.28
CA TYR A 189 22.68 6.16 -6.45
C TYR A 189 23.45 4.98 -5.82
N ALA A 190 22.79 3.99 -5.27
CA ALA A 190 23.39 2.75 -4.78
C ALA A 190 23.16 1.60 -5.77
#